data_bfc4637a8ceafb87cf514b5f4f6ecbd1
#
_entry.id   bfc4637a8ceafb87cf514b5f4f6ecbd1
#
_cell.length_a   1.000
_cell.length_b   1.000
_cell.length_c   1.000
_cell.angle_alpha   90.00
_cell.angle_beta   90.00
_cell.angle_gamma   90.00
#
_symmetry.space_group_name_H-M   'P 1'
#
loop_
_entity.id
_entity.type
_entity.pdbx_description
1 polymer ?
#
loop_
_entity_poly.entity_id
_entity_poly.type
_entity_poly.pdbx_seq_one_letter_code
_entity_poly.pdbx_strand_id
1 'polypeptide(L)' 'MKYIVISHRDEINISWEINKYLREGWVLCGGVAVSTNARGEKVFYQAMFKPHK' A
#
# COMPACT_ATOMS: atom_id res chain seq x y z
N MET A 1 -2.69 16.55 -6.35
CA MET A 1 -2.58 15.08 -6.24
C MET A 1 -1.79 14.72 -5.00
N LYS A 2 -2.26 13.71 -4.29
CA LYS A 2 -1.55 13.19 -3.12
C LYS A 2 -1.02 11.80 -3.44
N TYR A 3 0.10 11.44 -2.84
CA TYR A 3 0.76 10.18 -3.10
C TYR A 3 1.27 9.61 -1.78
N ILE A 4 0.97 8.33 -1.54
CA ILE A 4 1.43 7.65 -0.33
C ILE A 4 1.97 6.26 -0.67
N VAL A 5 2.81 5.74 0.22
CA VAL A 5 3.25 4.36 0.17
C VAL A 5 2.83 3.70 1.46
N ILE A 6 2.04 2.64 1.34
CA ILE A 6 1.57 1.85 2.48
C ILE A 6 2.49 0.66 2.64
N SER A 7 2.87 0.34 3.86
CA SER A 7 3.69 -0.85 4.13
C SER A 7 3.17 -1.59 5.34
N HIS A 8 3.22 -2.92 5.25
CA HIS A 8 2.82 -3.82 6.34
C HIS A 8 3.61 -5.11 6.25
N ARG A 9 3.68 -5.82 7.36
CA ARG A 9 4.41 -7.08 7.40
C ARG A 9 3.58 -8.29 6.98
N ASP A 10 2.27 -8.12 6.84
CA ASP A 10 1.41 -9.23 6.44
C ASP A 10 0.38 -8.79 5.43
N GLU A 11 -0.14 -9.78 4.71
CA GLU A 11 -1.06 -9.54 3.60
C GLU A 11 -2.43 -9.05 4.07
N ILE A 12 -2.84 -9.49 5.25
CA ILE A 12 -4.18 -9.14 5.75
C ILE A 12 -4.24 -7.67 6.10
N ASN A 13 -3.25 -7.18 6.82
CA ASN A 13 -3.23 -5.78 7.24
C ASN A 13 -3.05 -4.83 6.06
N ILE A 14 -2.18 -5.18 5.11
CA ILE A 14 -2.01 -4.29 3.96
C ILE A 14 -3.27 -4.25 3.09
N SER A 15 -3.94 -5.40 2.92
CA SER A 15 -5.18 -5.45 2.17
C SER A 15 -6.27 -4.61 2.84
N TRP A 16 -6.35 -4.69 4.16
CA TRP A 16 -7.34 -3.93 4.91
C TRP A 16 -7.11 -2.42 4.71
N GLU A 17 -5.88 -1.98 4.82
CA GLU A 17 -5.58 -0.57 4.67
C GLU A 17 -5.77 -0.09 3.24
N ILE A 18 -5.38 -0.90 2.26
CA ILE A 18 -5.61 -0.56 0.85
C ILE A 18 -7.11 -0.37 0.60
N ASN A 19 -7.94 -1.28 1.10
CA ASN A 19 -9.38 -1.18 0.91
C ASN A 19 -9.94 0.08 1.56
N LYS A 20 -9.40 0.47 2.71
CA LYS A 20 -9.80 1.70 3.36
C LYS A 20 -9.54 2.91 2.46
N TYR A 21 -8.36 2.98 1.86
CA TYR A 21 -8.01 4.10 0.98
C TYR A 21 -8.82 4.07 -0.31
N LEU A 22 -9.09 2.88 -0.86
CA LEU A 22 -9.93 2.78 -2.05
C LEU A 22 -11.31 3.37 -1.80
N ARG A 23 -11.88 3.13 -0.61
CA ARG A 23 -13.18 3.70 -0.26
C ARG A 23 -13.14 5.22 -0.15
N GLU A 24 -11.97 5.78 0.11
CA GLU A 24 -11.79 7.23 0.23
C GLU A 24 -11.44 7.91 -1.09
N GLY A 25 -11.43 7.15 -2.18
CA GLY A 25 -11.17 7.72 -3.50
C GLY A 25 -9.73 7.63 -3.96
N TRP A 26 -8.88 6.92 -3.22
CA TRP A 26 -7.50 6.68 -3.64
C TRP A 26 -7.45 5.61 -4.71
N VAL A 27 -6.41 5.65 -5.54
CA VAL A 27 -6.23 4.75 -6.68
C VAL A 27 -4.91 4.01 -6.51
N LEU A 28 -4.91 2.74 -6.89
CA LEU A 28 -3.69 1.92 -6.87
C LEU A 28 -2.69 2.43 -7.91
N CYS A 29 -1.42 2.45 -7.52
CA CYS A 29 -0.33 2.81 -8.42
C CYS A 29 0.58 1.59 -8.52
N GLY A 30 0.37 0.78 -9.54
CA GLY A 30 1.10 -0.46 -9.72
C GLY A 30 0.61 -1.56 -8.80
N GLY A 31 1.31 -2.68 -8.80
CA GLY A 31 0.99 -3.81 -7.94
C GLY A 31 1.70 -3.76 -6.61
N VAL A 32 1.40 -4.73 -5.77
CA VAL A 32 2.06 -4.86 -4.47
C VAL A 32 3.49 -5.35 -4.67
N ALA A 33 4.43 -4.68 -4.02
CA ALA A 33 5.82 -5.11 -4.01
C ALA A 33 6.12 -5.78 -2.68
N VAL A 34 7.04 -6.73 -2.70
CA VAL A 34 7.47 -7.45 -1.51
C VAL A 34 8.97 -7.32 -1.38
N SER A 35 9.43 -6.99 -0.18
CA SER A 35 10.86 -6.90 0.12
C SER A 35 11.15 -7.62 1.41
N THR A 36 12.42 -7.92 1.64
CA THR A 36 12.85 -8.55 2.89
C THR A 36 13.72 -7.55 3.65
N ASN A 37 13.40 -7.32 4.93
CA ASN A 37 14.19 -6.41 5.73
C ASN A 37 15.45 -7.10 6.29
N ALA A 38 16.23 -6.37 7.10
CA ALA A 38 17.49 -6.90 7.62
C ALA A 38 17.29 -8.12 8.51
N ARG A 39 16.10 -8.31 9.07
CA ARG A 39 15.77 -9.46 9.92
C ARG A 39 15.26 -10.66 9.13
N GLY A 40 15.17 -10.56 7.81
CA GLY A 40 14.62 -11.61 6.99
C GLY A 40 13.10 -11.65 6.96
N GLU A 41 12.44 -10.63 7.46
CA GLU A 41 11.00 -10.55 7.46
C GLU A 41 10.50 -9.94 6.15
N LYS A 42 9.37 -10.44 5.66
CA LYS A 42 8.75 -9.89 4.47
C LYS A 42 8.02 -8.60 4.81
N VAL A 43 8.17 -7.61 3.95
CA VAL A 43 7.42 -6.36 4.06
C VAL A 43 6.74 -6.11 2.73
N PHE A 44 5.44 -5.83 2.79
CA PHE A 44 4.63 -5.58 1.61
C PHE A 44 4.44 -4.08 1.45
N TYR A 45 4.52 -3.60 0.21
CA TYR A 45 4.39 -2.18 -0.11
C TYR A 45 3.36 -1.99 -1.20
N GLN A 46 2.59 -0.93 -1.08
CA GLN A 46 1.65 -0.53 -2.13
C GLN A 46 1.63 0.98 -2.22
N ALA A 47 1.89 1.50 -3.41
CA ALA A 47 1.79 2.92 -3.66
C ALA A 47 0.36 3.26 -4.07
N MET A 48 -0.13 4.39 -3.61
CA MET A 48 -1.47 4.86 -3.95
C MET A 48 -1.43 6.37 -4.15
N PHE A 49 -2.33 6.86 -4.98
CA PHE A 49 -2.44 8.30 -5.18
C PHE A 49 -3.90 8.71 -5.17
N LYS A 50 -4.13 9.95 -4.79
CA LYS A 50 -5.48 10.50 -4.81
C LYS A 50 -5.52 11.58 -5.88
N PRO A 51 -6.31 11.38 -6.94
CA PRO A 51 -6.38 12.35 -8.02
C PRO A 51 -6.89 13.68 -7.52
N HIS A 52 -6.37 14.73 -8.11
CA HIS A 52 -6.83 16.08 -7.83
C HIS A 52 -8.04 16.36 -8.71
N LYS A 53 -9.05 16.91 -8.11
CA LYS A 53 -10.26 17.26 -8.86
C LYS A 53 -10.28 18.68 -9.35
#